data_1be31b70e2ae80c9853c1dd2850a3bdf
#
_entry.id   1be31b70e2ae80c9853c1dd2850a3bdf
#
_cell.length_a   1.000
_cell.length_b   1.000
_cell.length_c   1.000
_cell.angle_alpha   90.00
_cell.angle_beta   90.00
_cell.angle_gamma   90.00
#
_symmetry.space_group_name_H-M   'P 1'
#
loop_
_entity.id
_entity.type
_entity.pdbx_description
1 polymer ?
#
loop_
_entity_poly.entity_id
_entity_poly.type
_entity_poly.pdbx_seq_one_letter_code
_entity_poly.pdbx_strand_id
1 'polypeptide(L)'
;SYAKETISRLYKYLQTKKSVKDIPTLIAVYRQNDSEENSYNGRFIYSSYCQNGKVGNITSLDYATYIFTSDEANKADEALYSQFSVFKNNVKNASTEAVGVVGYGKYKDGSIQSLKIQITASVKSYTELIYVVETVADQMDNHFSGFDSYAVINDQDGLKAVVIKNAGKDAQS
;
A
#
# COMPACT_ATOMS: atom_id res chain seq x y z
N SER A 1 7.57 -26.14 5.81
CA SER A 1 8.49 -25.11 5.28
C SER A 1 9.15 -24.39 6.44
N TYR A 2 10.35 -23.88 6.24
CA TYR A 2 11.14 -23.15 7.26
C TYR A 2 10.34 -22.03 7.93
N ALA A 3 9.55 -21.27 7.15
CA ALA A 3 8.71 -20.18 7.67
C ALA A 3 7.66 -20.65 8.70
N LYS A 4 7.04 -21.82 8.53
CA LYS A 4 6.10 -22.38 9.51
C LYS A 4 6.82 -22.80 10.81
N GLU A 5 8.02 -23.34 10.67
CA GLU A 5 8.85 -23.72 11.80
C GLU A 5 9.32 -22.50 12.60
N THR A 6 9.62 -21.39 11.92
CA THR A 6 10.00 -20.11 12.55
C THR A 6 8.92 -19.60 13.50
N ILE A 7 7.63 -19.68 13.13
CA ILE A 7 6.52 -19.29 14.02
C ILE A 7 6.59 -20.09 15.34
N SER A 8 6.74 -21.41 15.23
CA SER A 8 6.78 -22.27 16.40
C SER A 8 8.00 -22.03 17.29
N ARG A 9 9.16 -21.81 16.70
CA ARG A 9 10.41 -21.49 17.41
C ARG A 9 10.31 -20.13 18.11
N LEU A 10 9.80 -19.11 17.42
CA LEU A 10 9.62 -17.76 17.98
C LEU A 10 8.66 -17.79 19.16
N TYR A 11 7.50 -18.46 19.02
CA TYR A 11 6.54 -18.54 20.12
C TYR A 11 7.13 -19.26 21.35
N LYS A 12 7.83 -20.37 21.15
CA LYS A 12 8.55 -21.06 22.24
C LYS A 12 9.54 -20.13 22.95
N TYR A 13 10.29 -19.33 22.17
CA TYR A 13 11.22 -18.36 22.74
C TYR A 13 10.49 -17.28 23.55
N LEU A 14 9.38 -16.74 23.06
CA LEU A 14 8.57 -15.75 23.78
C LEU A 14 8.04 -16.31 25.11
N GLN A 15 7.67 -17.59 25.18
CA GLN A 15 7.22 -18.26 26.40
C GLN A 15 8.32 -18.37 27.48
N THR A 16 9.59 -18.21 27.13
CA THR A 16 10.69 -18.15 28.11
C THR A 16 10.81 -16.77 28.79
N LYS A 17 10.15 -15.74 28.27
CA LYS A 17 10.24 -14.35 28.75
C LYS A 17 9.08 -14.03 29.68
N LYS A 18 9.39 -13.80 30.99
CA LYS A 18 8.37 -13.51 32.03
C LYS A 18 7.40 -12.40 31.67
N SER A 19 7.87 -11.35 30.94
CA SER A 19 7.07 -10.18 30.58
C SER A 19 6.05 -10.43 29.46
N VAL A 20 6.19 -11.50 28.67
CA VAL A 20 5.32 -11.81 27.52
C VAL A 20 4.74 -13.22 27.57
N LYS A 21 5.20 -14.03 28.54
CA LYS A 21 4.62 -15.34 28.80
C LYS A 21 3.11 -15.17 29.08
N ASP A 22 2.32 -16.05 28.53
CA ASP A 22 0.86 -16.08 28.69
C ASP A 22 0.07 -14.93 28.01
N ILE A 23 0.77 -14.00 27.33
CA ILE A 23 0.09 -12.99 26.51
C ILE A 23 -0.33 -13.58 25.16
N PRO A 24 -1.62 -13.47 24.78
CA PRO A 24 -2.06 -13.84 23.44
C PRO A 24 -1.26 -13.10 22.37
N THR A 25 -0.68 -13.84 21.43
CA THR A 25 0.28 -13.28 20.47
C THR A 25 -0.09 -13.67 19.05
N LEU A 26 -0.26 -12.70 18.15
CA LEU A 26 -0.33 -12.92 16.71
C LEU A 26 1.10 -12.87 16.14
N ILE A 27 1.53 -13.94 15.50
CA ILE A 27 2.80 -14.00 14.77
C ILE A 27 2.50 -14.03 13.29
N ALA A 28 3.05 -13.06 12.55
CA ALA A 28 2.96 -13.00 11.11
C ALA A 28 4.37 -13.03 10.50
N VAL A 29 4.55 -13.83 9.45
CA VAL A 29 5.81 -13.96 8.73
C VAL A 29 5.73 -13.13 7.45
N TYR A 30 6.61 -12.14 7.35
CA TYR A 30 6.76 -11.30 6.17
C TYR A 30 7.96 -11.77 5.36
N ARG A 31 7.77 -11.97 4.06
CA ARG A 31 8.86 -12.25 3.11
C ARG A 31 9.13 -10.98 2.31
N GLN A 32 10.33 -10.45 2.47
CA GLN A 32 10.82 -9.35 1.66
C GLN A 32 11.24 -9.87 0.27
N ASN A 33 11.05 -9.08 -0.78
CA ASN A 33 11.59 -9.40 -2.11
C ASN A 33 13.10 -9.14 -2.15
N ASP A 34 13.82 -9.94 -2.95
CA ASP A 34 15.28 -9.89 -3.03
C ASP A 34 15.83 -8.69 -3.86
N SER A 35 14.98 -7.82 -4.41
CA SER A 35 15.43 -6.65 -5.16
C SER A 35 15.85 -5.51 -4.23
N GLU A 36 17.10 -5.10 -4.29
CA GLU A 36 17.66 -3.99 -3.49
C GLU A 36 16.95 -2.65 -3.75
N GLU A 37 16.32 -2.48 -4.92
CA GLU A 37 15.66 -1.22 -5.33
C GLU A 37 14.30 -0.97 -4.68
N ASN A 38 13.66 -1.99 -4.08
CA ASN A 38 12.30 -1.88 -3.55
C ASN A 38 12.14 -2.57 -2.19
N SER A 39 12.76 -2.01 -1.14
CA SER A 39 12.66 -2.52 0.24
C SER A 39 11.22 -2.56 0.80
N TYR A 40 10.27 -1.93 0.12
CA TYR A 40 8.84 -1.91 0.48
C TYR A 40 8.03 -3.02 -0.20
N ASN A 41 8.60 -3.70 -1.19
CA ASN A 41 7.94 -4.80 -1.89
C ASN A 41 8.17 -6.10 -1.11
N GLY A 42 7.11 -6.65 -0.58
CA GLY A 42 7.11 -7.93 0.10
C GLY A 42 5.68 -8.36 0.39
N ARG A 43 5.54 -9.51 1.07
CA ARG A 43 4.23 -10.06 1.41
C ARG A 43 4.22 -10.82 2.71
N PHE A 44 3.10 -10.77 3.42
CA PHE A 44 2.83 -11.70 4.50
C PHE A 44 2.48 -13.06 3.90
N ILE A 45 3.20 -14.11 4.33
CA ILE A 45 3.07 -15.47 3.80
C ILE A 45 2.38 -16.43 4.75
N TYR A 46 2.52 -16.22 6.06
CA TYR A 46 1.88 -17.03 7.10
C TYR A 46 1.51 -16.17 8.30
N SER A 47 0.45 -16.58 9.00
CA SER A 47 0.15 -16.10 10.35
C SER A 47 -0.33 -17.22 11.26
N SER A 48 -0.17 -17.03 12.58
CA SER A 48 -0.74 -17.89 13.60
C SER A 48 -1.07 -17.08 14.84
N TYR A 49 -2.25 -17.32 15.40
CA TYR A 49 -2.64 -16.80 16.71
C TYR A 49 -2.27 -17.82 17.78
N CYS A 50 -1.39 -17.42 18.69
CA CYS A 50 -0.79 -18.27 19.71
C CYS A 50 -1.26 -17.82 21.09
N GLN A 51 -1.73 -18.76 21.92
CA GLN A 51 -2.18 -18.49 23.28
C GLN A 51 -2.05 -19.70 24.18
N ASN A 52 -2.04 -19.48 25.50
CA ASN A 52 -2.00 -20.55 26.51
C ASN A 52 -0.85 -21.55 26.29
N GLY A 53 0.32 -21.05 25.90
CA GLY A 53 1.50 -21.90 25.63
C GLY A 53 1.44 -22.74 24.36
N LYS A 54 0.38 -22.55 23.51
CA LYS A 54 0.18 -23.32 22.27
C LYS A 54 0.22 -22.44 21.04
N VAL A 55 0.87 -22.93 20.00
CA VAL A 55 0.81 -22.36 18.65
C VAL A 55 -0.55 -22.74 18.04
N GLY A 56 -1.31 -21.77 17.58
CA GLY A 56 -2.57 -22.01 16.88
C GLY A 56 -2.36 -22.50 15.45
N ASN A 57 -3.45 -22.59 14.69
CA ASN A 57 -3.37 -22.97 13.28
C ASN A 57 -2.52 -21.97 12.49
N ILE A 58 -1.58 -22.50 11.70
CA ILE A 58 -0.75 -21.69 10.82
C ILE A 58 -1.51 -21.52 9.49
N THR A 59 -2.01 -20.30 9.25
CA THR A 59 -2.75 -19.94 8.04
C THR A 59 -1.78 -19.40 7.00
N SER A 60 -1.89 -19.87 5.75
CA SER A 60 -1.21 -19.26 4.61
C SER A 60 -1.87 -17.94 4.25
N LEU A 61 -1.06 -16.93 3.98
CA LEU A 61 -1.50 -15.59 3.60
C LEU A 61 -0.87 -15.24 2.26
N ASP A 62 -1.64 -14.54 1.43
CA ASP A 62 -1.13 -13.96 0.19
C ASP A 62 -1.43 -12.46 0.16
N TYR A 63 -0.72 -11.71 1.03
CA TYR A 63 -0.74 -10.26 1.01
C TYR A 63 0.54 -9.73 0.37
N ALA A 64 0.39 -8.85 -0.59
CA ALA A 64 1.50 -8.17 -1.26
C ALA A 64 1.28 -6.66 -1.29
N THR A 65 2.38 -5.90 -1.37
CA THR A 65 2.35 -4.47 -1.68
C THR A 65 3.26 -4.23 -2.88
N TYR A 66 2.73 -3.55 -3.91
CA TYR A 66 3.49 -3.17 -5.09
C TYR A 66 3.58 -1.66 -5.22
N ILE A 67 4.73 -1.18 -5.68
CA ILE A 67 4.95 0.24 -5.98
C ILE A 67 4.69 0.46 -7.46
N PHE A 68 3.69 1.31 -7.79
CA PHE A 68 3.31 1.62 -9.17
C PHE A 68 4.27 2.63 -9.81
N THR A 69 5.48 2.20 -10.01
CA THR A 69 6.57 2.72 -10.84
C THR A 69 7.59 1.60 -11.07
N SER A 70 7.34 0.39 -10.52
CA SER A 70 8.25 -0.74 -10.60
C SER A 70 7.80 -1.80 -11.61
N ASP A 71 8.76 -2.55 -12.15
CA ASP A 71 8.49 -3.68 -13.04
C ASP A 71 7.68 -4.81 -12.36
N GLU A 72 7.84 -4.95 -11.03
CA GLU A 72 7.08 -5.93 -10.26
C GLU A 72 5.58 -5.60 -10.24
N ALA A 73 5.22 -4.31 -10.12
CA ALA A 73 3.82 -3.87 -10.20
C ALA A 73 3.25 -4.15 -11.60
N ASN A 74 4.01 -3.85 -12.66
CA ASN A 74 3.61 -4.13 -14.03
C ASN A 74 3.38 -5.63 -14.27
N LYS A 75 4.27 -6.51 -13.77
CA LYS A 75 4.11 -7.97 -13.87
C LYS A 75 2.95 -8.51 -13.05
N ALA A 76 2.62 -7.87 -11.92
CA ALA A 76 1.56 -8.32 -11.03
C ALA A 76 0.18 -7.90 -11.53
N ASP A 77 0.06 -6.71 -12.12
CA ASP A 77 -1.21 -6.13 -12.60
C ASP A 77 -0.94 -5.11 -13.72
N GLU A 78 -0.76 -5.60 -14.94
CA GLU A 78 -0.46 -4.79 -16.12
C GLU A 78 -1.60 -3.79 -16.42
N ALA A 79 -2.85 -4.20 -16.21
CA ALA A 79 -4.01 -3.36 -16.48
C ALA A 79 -4.03 -2.14 -15.55
N LEU A 80 -3.91 -2.34 -14.24
CA LEU A 80 -3.86 -1.25 -13.27
C LEU A 80 -2.58 -0.42 -13.42
N TYR A 81 -1.44 -1.04 -13.74
CA TYR A 81 -0.20 -0.32 -14.02
C TYR A 81 -0.35 0.66 -15.18
N SER A 82 -0.99 0.24 -16.27
CA SER A 82 -1.28 1.10 -17.43
C SER A 82 -2.23 2.24 -17.06
N GLN A 83 -3.30 1.97 -16.32
CA GLN A 83 -4.23 2.99 -15.83
C GLN A 83 -3.53 4.00 -14.89
N PHE A 84 -2.69 3.51 -13.97
CA PHE A 84 -1.90 4.37 -13.09
C PHE A 84 -0.90 5.24 -13.86
N SER A 85 -0.32 4.73 -14.96
CA SER A 85 0.58 5.50 -15.81
C SER A 85 -0.14 6.66 -16.50
N VAL A 86 -1.37 6.46 -16.98
CA VAL A 86 -2.22 7.53 -17.54
C VAL A 86 -2.57 8.55 -16.45
N PHE A 87 -3.08 8.10 -15.31
CA PHE A 87 -3.35 8.92 -14.13
C PHE A 87 -2.15 9.82 -13.78
N LYS A 88 -0.97 9.21 -13.61
CA LYS A 88 0.28 9.90 -13.27
C LYS A 88 0.62 11.00 -14.28
N ASN A 89 0.50 10.71 -15.57
CA ASN A 89 0.82 11.68 -16.61
C ASN A 89 -0.18 12.86 -16.62
N ASN A 90 -1.47 12.60 -16.44
CA ASN A 90 -2.50 13.63 -16.39
C ASN A 90 -2.33 14.54 -15.16
N VAL A 91 -2.04 13.95 -13.98
CA VAL A 91 -1.75 14.73 -12.75
C VAL A 91 -0.47 15.57 -12.92
N LYS A 92 0.58 15.04 -13.55
CA LYS A 92 1.79 15.80 -13.83
C LYS A 92 1.56 16.99 -14.75
N ASN A 93 0.65 16.85 -15.71
CA ASN A 93 0.30 17.91 -16.64
C ASN A 93 -0.64 18.97 -16.03
N ALA A 94 -1.22 18.72 -14.86
CA ALA A 94 -2.08 19.67 -14.14
C ALA A 94 -1.31 20.80 -13.46
N SER A 95 0.01 20.68 -13.28
CA SER A 95 0.86 21.71 -12.71
C SER A 95 1.98 22.08 -13.68
N THR A 96 2.37 23.35 -13.70
CA THR A 96 3.52 23.84 -14.47
C THR A 96 4.87 23.52 -13.79
N GLU A 97 4.83 23.08 -12.54
CA GLU A 97 5.99 22.74 -11.72
C GLU A 97 6.21 21.22 -11.67
N ALA A 98 7.37 20.82 -11.17
CA ALA A 98 7.68 19.39 -11.03
C ALA A 98 6.72 18.68 -10.05
N VAL A 99 6.07 17.63 -10.54
CA VAL A 99 5.16 16.79 -9.75
C VAL A 99 5.69 15.37 -9.67
N GLY A 100 5.89 14.88 -8.44
CA GLY A 100 6.16 13.48 -8.15
C GLY A 100 4.88 12.72 -7.87
N VAL A 101 4.66 11.56 -8.52
CA VAL A 101 3.49 10.70 -8.26
C VAL A 101 3.94 9.27 -8.09
N VAL A 102 3.63 8.68 -6.93
CA VAL A 102 3.96 7.29 -6.59
C VAL A 102 2.72 6.60 -6.02
N GLY A 103 2.40 5.40 -6.52
CA GLY A 103 1.30 4.58 -6.03
C GLY A 103 1.79 3.38 -5.22
N TYR A 104 1.06 3.00 -4.17
CA TYR A 104 1.29 1.82 -3.34
C TYR A 104 0.02 0.98 -3.33
N GLY A 105 -0.01 -0.07 -4.14
CA GLY A 105 -1.14 -1.00 -4.23
C GLY A 105 -1.02 -2.12 -3.22
N LYS A 106 -2.04 -2.30 -2.37
CA LYS A 106 -2.15 -3.45 -1.47
C LYS A 106 -3.01 -4.52 -2.11
N TYR A 107 -2.48 -5.73 -2.16
CA TYR A 107 -3.12 -6.90 -2.75
C TYR A 107 -3.37 -7.98 -1.72
N LYS A 108 -4.45 -8.72 -1.90
CA LYS A 108 -4.77 -9.95 -1.18
C LYS A 108 -5.25 -10.99 -2.17
N ASP A 109 -4.65 -12.18 -2.14
CA ASP A 109 -5.00 -13.31 -3.00
C ASP A 109 -5.00 -12.91 -4.50
N GLY A 110 -4.00 -12.09 -4.91
CA GLY A 110 -3.83 -11.58 -6.28
C GLY A 110 -4.77 -10.44 -6.68
N SER A 111 -5.68 -10.00 -5.81
CA SER A 111 -6.64 -8.91 -6.10
C SER A 111 -6.28 -7.64 -5.34
N ILE A 112 -6.36 -6.49 -6.03
CA ILE A 112 -6.16 -5.17 -5.40
C ILE A 112 -7.21 -4.93 -4.30
N GLN A 113 -6.77 -4.49 -3.14
CA GLN A 113 -7.65 -4.13 -2.02
C GLN A 113 -7.72 -2.61 -1.84
N SER A 114 -6.60 -1.95 -2.00
CA SER A 114 -6.52 -0.49 -1.91
C SER A 114 -5.29 0.07 -2.61
N LEU A 115 -5.39 1.32 -3.06
CA LEU A 115 -4.29 2.06 -3.67
C LEU A 115 -4.07 3.38 -2.90
N LYS A 116 -2.90 3.51 -2.27
CA LYS A 116 -2.42 4.78 -1.73
C LYS A 116 -1.60 5.50 -2.80
N ILE A 117 -1.90 6.77 -3.06
CA ILE A 117 -1.16 7.61 -3.99
C ILE A 117 -0.49 8.74 -3.21
N GLN A 118 0.81 8.90 -3.38
CA GLN A 118 1.56 10.03 -2.86
C GLN A 118 1.90 10.98 -4.01
N ILE A 119 1.49 12.23 -3.86
CA ILE A 119 1.74 13.32 -4.80
C ILE A 119 2.56 14.37 -4.09
N THR A 120 3.70 14.72 -4.66
CA THR A 120 4.52 15.84 -4.23
C THR A 120 4.49 16.89 -5.31
N ALA A 121 3.87 18.04 -5.05
CA ALA A 121 3.69 19.12 -6.01
C ALA A 121 4.21 20.43 -5.40
N SER A 122 4.88 21.25 -6.21
CA SER A 122 5.25 22.63 -5.82
C SER A 122 4.11 23.56 -6.21
N VAL A 123 3.24 23.87 -5.25
CA VAL A 123 2.02 24.68 -5.49
C VAL A 123 2.27 26.12 -5.05
N LYS A 124 2.10 27.08 -5.99
CA LYS A 124 2.36 28.51 -5.74
C LYS A 124 1.15 29.31 -5.31
N SER A 125 -0.05 28.80 -5.55
CA SER A 125 -1.30 29.49 -5.21
C SER A 125 -2.39 28.54 -4.79
N TYR A 126 -3.38 29.07 -4.07
CA TYR A 126 -4.57 28.28 -3.69
C TYR A 126 -5.36 27.79 -4.91
N THR A 127 -5.47 28.63 -5.94
CA THR A 127 -6.16 28.26 -7.20
C THR A 127 -5.48 27.10 -7.89
N GLU A 128 -4.14 27.09 -7.92
CA GLU A 128 -3.37 25.96 -8.47
C GLU A 128 -3.58 24.68 -7.65
N LEU A 129 -3.60 24.79 -6.31
CA LEU A 129 -3.92 23.66 -5.44
C LEU A 129 -5.28 23.07 -5.76
N ILE A 130 -6.33 23.88 -5.85
CA ILE A 130 -7.68 23.41 -6.19
C ILE A 130 -7.69 22.72 -7.54
N TYR A 131 -7.04 23.28 -8.55
CA TYR A 131 -6.97 22.67 -9.88
C TYR A 131 -6.26 21.29 -9.85
N VAL A 132 -5.17 21.16 -9.09
CA VAL A 132 -4.49 19.86 -8.90
C VAL A 132 -5.39 18.87 -8.18
N VAL A 133 -6.07 19.29 -7.12
CA VAL A 133 -6.98 18.44 -6.32
C VAL A 133 -8.16 17.95 -7.17
N GLU A 134 -8.81 18.83 -7.92
CA GLU A 134 -9.91 18.48 -8.83
C GLU A 134 -9.43 17.51 -9.93
N THR A 135 -8.27 17.79 -10.53
CA THR A 135 -7.69 16.87 -11.51
C THR A 135 -7.43 15.48 -10.90
N VAL A 136 -6.88 15.43 -9.70
CA VAL A 136 -6.64 14.16 -9.01
C VAL A 136 -7.95 13.40 -8.77
N ALA A 137 -9.01 14.09 -8.31
CA ALA A 137 -10.32 13.50 -8.07
C ALA A 137 -10.92 12.94 -9.38
N ASP A 138 -10.98 13.74 -10.44
CA ASP A 138 -11.47 13.31 -11.75
C ASP A 138 -10.71 12.10 -12.30
N GLN A 139 -9.38 12.10 -12.18
CA GLN A 139 -8.55 11.00 -12.66
C GLN A 139 -8.72 9.73 -11.79
N MET A 140 -8.94 9.87 -10.49
CA MET A 140 -9.27 8.73 -9.63
C MET A 140 -10.63 8.13 -10.01
N ASP A 141 -11.62 8.95 -10.34
CA ASP A 141 -12.95 8.50 -10.78
C ASP A 141 -12.88 7.74 -12.10
N ASN A 142 -12.07 8.22 -13.03
CA ASN A 142 -11.93 7.62 -14.35
C ASN A 142 -11.14 6.30 -14.33
N HIS A 143 -10.21 6.10 -13.39
CA HIS A 143 -9.26 4.99 -13.45
C HIS A 143 -9.36 3.98 -12.29
N PHE A 144 -9.91 4.35 -11.12
CA PHE A 144 -9.84 3.53 -9.90
C PHE A 144 -11.22 3.23 -9.29
N SER A 145 -12.20 2.87 -10.13
CA SER A 145 -13.60 2.69 -9.68
C SER A 145 -13.86 1.42 -8.87
N GLY A 146 -13.05 0.39 -9.03
CA GLY A 146 -13.34 -0.97 -8.51
C GLY A 146 -12.82 -1.26 -7.10
N PHE A 147 -12.07 -0.35 -6.46
CA PHE A 147 -11.42 -0.55 -5.16
C PHE A 147 -11.23 0.78 -4.44
N ASP A 148 -10.95 0.71 -3.14
CA ASP A 148 -10.69 1.90 -2.34
C ASP A 148 -9.35 2.51 -2.70
N SER A 149 -9.32 3.83 -2.89
CA SER A 149 -8.11 4.57 -3.16
C SER A 149 -8.08 5.91 -2.44
N TYR A 150 -6.89 6.42 -2.14
CA TYR A 150 -6.72 7.75 -1.62
C TYR A 150 -5.40 8.36 -2.09
N ALA A 151 -5.45 9.65 -2.38
CA ALA A 151 -4.29 10.44 -2.75
C ALA A 151 -3.96 11.45 -1.65
N VAL A 152 -2.68 11.55 -1.30
CA VAL A 152 -2.14 12.52 -0.35
C VAL A 152 -1.26 13.49 -1.13
N ILE A 153 -1.63 14.75 -1.13
CA ILE A 153 -0.95 15.83 -1.85
C ILE A 153 -0.14 16.64 -0.86
N ASN A 154 1.17 16.62 -1.03
CA ASN A 154 2.13 17.37 -0.19
C ASN A 154 2.90 18.36 -1.04
N ASP A 155 3.40 19.40 -0.39
CA ASP A 155 4.47 20.26 -0.90
C ASP A 155 5.66 20.29 0.08
N GLN A 156 6.56 21.27 -0.05
CA GLN A 156 7.72 21.44 0.83
C GLN A 156 7.33 21.74 2.29
N ASP A 157 6.17 22.34 2.52
CA ASP A 157 5.65 22.73 3.83
C ASP A 157 4.76 21.64 4.47
N GLY A 158 4.53 20.53 3.79
CA GLY A 158 3.79 19.37 4.27
C GLY A 158 2.47 19.11 3.54
N LEU A 159 1.51 18.52 4.27
CA LEU A 159 0.21 18.12 3.72
C LEU A 159 -0.62 19.33 3.27
N LYS A 160 -1.12 19.28 2.04
CA LYS A 160 -2.00 20.30 1.45
C LYS A 160 -3.42 19.81 1.24
N ALA A 161 -3.59 18.56 0.77
CA ALA A 161 -4.91 18.00 0.53
C ALA A 161 -4.88 16.46 0.59
N VAL A 162 -6.06 15.88 0.78
CA VAL A 162 -6.30 14.45 0.67
C VAL A 162 -7.54 14.24 -0.20
N VAL A 163 -7.44 13.37 -1.20
CA VAL A 163 -8.58 12.94 -2.01
C VAL A 163 -8.86 11.49 -1.69
N ILE A 164 -10.11 11.16 -1.36
CA ILE A 164 -10.54 9.81 -0.98
C ILE A 164 -11.58 9.32 -1.98
N LYS A 165 -11.40 8.10 -2.47
CA LYS A 165 -12.35 7.41 -3.33
C LYS A 165 -12.65 6.03 -2.78
N ASN A 166 -13.88 5.79 -2.41
CA ASN A 166 -14.35 4.46 -2.05
C ASN A 166 -14.83 3.72 -3.30
N ALA A 167 -14.69 2.39 -3.30
CA ALA A 167 -15.15 1.55 -4.40
C ALA A 167 -16.60 1.85 -4.78
N GLY A 168 -16.84 2.12 -6.07
CA GLY A 168 -18.17 2.43 -6.62
C GLY A 168 -18.78 3.78 -6.22
N LYS A 169 -18.00 4.70 -5.62
CA LYS A 169 -18.44 6.07 -5.30
C LYS A 169 -17.51 7.08 -5.96
N ASP A 170 -18.00 8.31 -6.11
CA ASP A 170 -17.20 9.42 -6.60
C ASP A 170 -16.12 9.85 -5.59
N ALA A 171 -15.02 10.39 -6.08
CA ALA A 171 -13.95 10.90 -5.28
C ALA A 171 -14.39 12.15 -4.49
N GLN A 172 -13.83 12.32 -3.28
CA GLN A 172 -14.10 13.43 -2.38
C GLN A 172 -12.77 14.04 -1.92
N SER A 173 -12.70 15.36 -1.84
CA SER A 173 -11.53 16.14 -1.43
C SER A 173 -11.84 17.03 -0.25
#